data_64ab66cfe91b6a49cf5ca69108b12279
#
_entry.id   64ab66cfe91b6a49cf5ca69108b12279
#
_cell.length_a   1.000
_cell.length_b   1.000
_cell.length_c   1.000
_cell.angle_alpha   90.00
_cell.angle_beta   90.00
_cell.angle_gamma   90.00
#
_symmetry.space_group_name_H-M   'P 1'
#
loop_
_entity.id
_entity.type
_entity.pdbx_description
1 polymer ?
#
loop_
_entity_poly.entity_id
_entity_poly.type
_entity_poly.pdbx_seq_one_letter_code
_entity_poly.pdbx_strand_id
1 'polypeptide(L)'
;MPLPKSSQEEIQKYCESHLPKEDWYEEEFDFIQDYDLKKRIIEEFQSVRYAYKLYEGLEATDIHLRFQIRSQILSYASIYEAVLEYVLNTYYSDTPEYEDLTHQDNVPTNICIPQDKRERLQAELSHDGKEIYTVYYKRKKKHFDSI
;
A
#
# COMPACT_ATOMS: atom_id res chain seq x y z
N MET A 1 14.95 12.21 -28.60
CA MET A 1 16.33 12.69 -28.33
C MET A 1 16.35 13.27 -26.91
N PRO A 2 17.37 13.00 -26.10
CA PRO A 2 17.50 13.65 -24.79
C PRO A 2 17.74 15.16 -24.94
N LEU A 3 17.40 15.90 -23.88
CA LEU A 3 17.70 17.35 -23.83
C LEU A 3 19.22 17.61 -23.92
N PRO A 4 19.63 18.78 -24.34
CA PRO A 4 21.04 19.21 -24.27
C PRO A 4 21.56 19.09 -22.83
N LYS A 5 22.84 18.76 -22.65
CA LYS A 5 23.42 18.57 -21.31
C LYS A 5 23.29 19.81 -20.43
N SER A 6 23.49 21.01 -20.99
CA SER A 6 23.30 22.25 -20.24
C SER A 6 21.88 22.38 -19.65
N SER A 7 20.86 22.05 -20.46
CA SER A 7 19.47 22.08 -19.97
C SER A 7 19.19 21.02 -18.91
N GLN A 8 19.81 19.83 -19.03
CA GLN A 8 19.71 18.80 -17.99
C GLN A 8 20.31 19.28 -16.67
N GLU A 9 21.50 19.88 -16.72
CA GLU A 9 22.22 20.42 -15.55
C GLU A 9 21.45 21.57 -14.89
N GLU A 10 20.86 22.46 -15.67
CA GLU A 10 20.03 23.55 -15.14
C GLU A 10 18.77 23.03 -14.44
N ILE A 11 18.07 22.08 -15.05
CA ILE A 11 16.89 21.46 -14.46
C ILE A 11 17.25 20.71 -13.16
N GLN A 12 18.32 19.92 -13.21
CA GLN A 12 18.79 19.18 -12.04
C GLN A 12 19.12 20.13 -10.90
N LYS A 13 19.90 21.17 -11.16
CA LYS A 13 20.26 22.20 -10.18
C LYS A 13 19.04 22.90 -9.60
N TYR A 14 18.05 23.22 -10.45
CA TYR A 14 16.78 23.80 -10.00
C TYR A 14 16.08 22.84 -9.03
N CYS A 15 15.84 21.60 -9.43
CA CYS A 15 15.15 20.63 -8.59
C CYS A 15 15.86 20.41 -7.25
N GLU A 16 17.18 20.14 -7.28
CA GLU A 16 17.97 19.88 -6.08
C GLU A 16 18.02 21.08 -5.12
N SER A 17 18.07 22.30 -5.65
CA SER A 17 18.10 23.51 -4.80
C SER A 17 16.80 23.73 -4.00
N HIS A 18 15.71 23.06 -4.38
CA HIS A 18 14.41 23.18 -3.73
C HIS A 18 14.03 21.94 -2.91
N LEU A 19 14.93 20.97 -2.81
CA LEU A 19 14.74 19.79 -1.96
C LEU A 19 15.37 20.04 -0.56
N PRO A 20 14.81 19.45 0.49
CA PRO A 20 15.46 19.37 1.78
C PRO A 20 16.83 18.70 1.69
N LYS A 21 17.69 18.96 2.64
CA LYS A 21 18.94 18.25 2.79
C LYS A 21 18.68 16.81 3.26
N GLU A 22 19.66 15.95 3.05
CA GLU A 22 19.57 14.53 3.41
C GLU A 22 19.27 14.31 4.89
N ASP A 23 19.91 15.08 5.78
CA ASP A 23 19.72 15.03 7.22
C ASP A 23 18.24 15.22 7.63
N TRP A 24 17.51 16.07 6.93
CA TRP A 24 16.09 16.30 7.20
C TRP A 24 15.25 15.04 6.98
N TYR A 25 15.52 14.27 5.92
CA TYR A 25 14.79 13.02 5.65
C TYR A 25 15.11 11.96 6.72
N GLU A 26 16.36 11.89 7.15
CA GLU A 26 16.77 10.95 8.19
C GLU A 26 16.07 11.26 9.53
N GLU A 27 15.92 12.54 9.87
CA GLU A 27 15.22 12.99 11.08
C GLU A 27 13.70 12.70 10.99
N GLU A 28 13.05 13.02 9.84
CA GLU A 28 11.61 12.83 9.67
C GLU A 28 11.18 11.37 9.76
N PHE A 29 12.01 10.45 9.30
CA PHE A 29 11.73 9.00 9.30
C PHE A 29 12.49 8.25 10.40
N ASP A 30 12.98 8.90 11.43
CA ASP A 30 13.77 8.29 12.52
C ASP A 30 12.99 7.25 13.32
N PHE A 31 11.68 7.34 13.36
CA PHE A 31 10.81 6.36 14.00
C PHE A 31 10.80 4.98 13.28
N ILE A 32 11.31 4.89 12.05
CA ILE A 32 11.43 3.63 11.31
C ILE A 32 12.79 3.01 11.63
N GLN A 33 12.78 1.93 12.41
CA GLN A 33 13.99 1.23 12.85
C GLN A 33 14.50 0.21 11.82
N ASP A 34 13.65 -0.22 10.89
CA ASP A 34 14.04 -1.07 9.77
C ASP A 34 14.82 -0.23 8.76
N TYR A 35 16.13 -0.46 8.68
CA TYR A 35 17.03 0.32 7.84
C TYR A 35 16.67 0.24 6.35
N ASP A 36 16.35 -0.95 5.84
CA ASP A 36 16.07 -1.15 4.42
C ASP A 36 14.74 -0.50 4.03
N LEU A 37 13.74 -0.62 4.90
CA LEU A 37 12.45 0.05 4.72
C LEU A 37 12.60 1.58 4.80
N LYS A 38 13.29 2.09 5.81
CA LYS A 38 13.57 3.52 5.99
C LYS A 38 14.23 4.10 4.75
N LYS A 39 15.30 3.45 4.27
CA LYS A 39 16.02 3.87 3.08
C LYS A 39 15.10 3.93 1.85
N ARG A 40 14.31 2.89 1.60
CA ARG A 40 13.37 2.86 0.48
C ARG A 40 12.32 3.97 0.56
N ILE A 41 11.75 4.21 1.73
CA ILE A 41 10.78 5.29 1.95
C ILE A 41 11.40 6.65 1.67
N ILE A 42 12.63 6.89 2.13
CA ILE A 42 13.36 8.14 1.88
C ILE A 42 13.61 8.32 0.38
N GLU A 43 14.13 7.29 -0.30
CA GLU A 43 14.39 7.35 -1.75
C GLU A 43 13.12 7.63 -2.57
N GLU A 44 12.02 6.96 -2.25
CA GLU A 44 10.71 7.19 -2.89
C GLU A 44 10.19 8.61 -2.61
N PHE A 45 10.28 9.08 -1.37
CA PHE A 45 9.82 10.40 -0.98
C PHE A 45 10.63 11.50 -1.67
N GLN A 46 11.95 11.35 -1.75
CA GLN A 46 12.84 12.25 -2.50
C GLN A 46 12.47 12.27 -3.98
N SER A 47 12.24 11.11 -4.58
CA SER A 47 11.90 10.98 -5.99
C SER A 47 10.57 11.68 -6.33
N VAL A 48 9.57 11.53 -5.47
CA VAL A 48 8.27 12.21 -5.65
C VAL A 48 8.42 13.72 -5.54
N ARG A 49 9.20 14.20 -4.58
CA ARG A 49 9.47 15.63 -4.42
C ARG A 49 10.27 16.21 -5.58
N TYR A 50 11.27 15.46 -6.08
CA TYR A 50 12.02 15.84 -7.25
C TYR A 50 11.10 15.98 -8.48
N ALA A 51 10.27 14.99 -8.74
CA ALA A 51 9.30 15.04 -9.82
C ALA A 51 8.33 16.22 -9.68
N TYR A 52 7.88 16.53 -8.46
CA TYR A 52 7.07 17.73 -8.21
C TYR A 52 7.78 18.99 -8.65
N LYS A 53 9.03 19.19 -8.21
CA LYS A 53 9.82 20.38 -8.57
C LYS A 53 10.11 20.48 -10.05
N LEU A 54 10.31 19.34 -10.71
CA LEU A 54 10.48 19.29 -12.15
C LEU A 54 9.25 19.83 -12.89
N TYR A 55 8.06 19.34 -12.55
CA TYR A 55 6.83 19.79 -13.19
C TYR A 55 6.46 21.24 -12.83
N GLU A 56 6.75 21.66 -11.59
CA GLU A 56 6.59 23.04 -11.15
C GLU A 56 7.49 23.97 -11.96
N GLY A 57 8.78 23.63 -12.10
CA GLY A 57 9.74 24.40 -12.87
C GLY A 57 9.44 24.47 -14.38
N LEU A 58 8.72 23.46 -14.90
CA LEU A 58 8.25 23.44 -16.29
C LEU A 58 6.89 24.13 -16.47
N GLU A 59 6.32 24.69 -15.42
CA GLU A 59 4.97 25.32 -15.44
C GLU A 59 3.92 24.41 -16.11
N ALA A 60 3.91 23.14 -15.73
CA ALA A 60 3.02 22.16 -16.33
C ALA A 60 1.55 22.58 -16.21
N THR A 61 0.81 22.54 -17.33
CA THR A 61 -0.61 22.93 -17.40
C THR A 61 -1.48 21.80 -17.93
N ASP A 62 -2.80 21.96 -17.83
CA ASP A 62 -3.81 21.10 -18.44
C ASP A 62 -3.64 19.60 -18.16
N ILE A 63 -3.43 18.81 -19.22
CA ILE A 63 -3.28 17.35 -19.12
C ILE A 63 -2.00 16.96 -18.39
N HIS A 64 -0.94 17.72 -18.52
CA HIS A 64 0.34 17.44 -17.84
C HIS A 64 0.23 17.71 -16.34
N LEU A 65 -0.43 18.79 -15.94
CA LEU A 65 -0.72 19.10 -14.54
C LEU A 65 -1.62 18.01 -13.92
N ARG A 66 -2.66 17.57 -14.62
CA ARG A 66 -3.52 16.47 -14.13
C ARG A 66 -2.77 15.17 -13.97
N PHE A 67 -1.87 14.84 -14.90
CA PHE A 67 -1.01 13.66 -14.80
C PHE A 67 -0.08 13.77 -13.60
N GLN A 68 0.58 14.91 -13.42
CA GLN A 68 1.42 15.20 -12.26
C GLN A 68 0.67 14.98 -10.95
N ILE A 69 -0.48 15.61 -10.77
CA ILE A 69 -1.28 15.49 -9.54
C ILE A 69 -1.64 14.03 -9.27
N ARG A 70 -2.13 13.30 -10.27
CA ARG A 70 -2.49 11.88 -10.10
C ARG A 70 -1.29 11.02 -9.73
N SER A 71 -0.18 11.21 -10.42
CA SER A 71 1.05 10.45 -10.14
C SER A 71 1.55 10.71 -8.72
N GLN A 72 1.49 11.95 -8.26
CA GLN A 72 1.89 12.30 -6.91
C GLN A 72 0.97 11.73 -5.84
N ILE A 73 -0.34 11.82 -6.05
CA ILE A 73 -1.31 11.22 -5.13
C ILE A 73 -1.04 9.73 -4.97
N LEU A 74 -0.83 9.00 -6.08
CA LEU A 74 -0.54 7.57 -6.04
C LEU A 74 0.77 7.27 -5.33
N SER A 75 1.83 8.02 -5.63
CA SER A 75 3.14 7.81 -5.01
C SER A 75 3.12 8.11 -3.52
N TYR A 76 2.52 9.24 -3.10
CA TYR A 76 2.36 9.54 -1.68
C TYR A 76 1.46 8.54 -0.95
N ALA A 77 0.39 8.05 -1.61
CA ALA A 77 -0.47 7.02 -1.02
C ALA A 77 0.31 5.72 -0.75
N SER A 78 1.18 5.30 -1.67
CA SER A 78 2.03 4.12 -1.48
C SER A 78 3.04 4.29 -0.35
N ILE A 79 3.65 5.47 -0.23
CA ILE A 79 4.56 5.79 0.88
C ILE A 79 3.78 5.77 2.20
N TYR A 80 2.60 6.38 2.23
CA TYR A 80 1.74 6.44 3.41
C TYR A 80 1.29 5.04 3.85
N GLU A 81 0.92 4.19 2.91
CA GLU A 81 0.55 2.80 3.16
C GLU A 81 1.70 2.04 3.82
N ALA A 82 2.91 2.15 3.27
CA ALA A 82 4.10 1.49 3.82
C ALA A 82 4.45 1.98 5.23
N VAL A 83 4.36 3.28 5.48
CA VAL A 83 4.60 3.88 6.80
C VAL A 83 3.54 3.43 7.80
N LEU A 84 2.25 3.48 7.43
CA LEU A 84 1.16 3.03 8.29
C LEU A 84 1.27 1.55 8.62
N GLU A 85 1.56 0.71 7.62
CA GLU A 85 1.76 -0.73 7.83
C GLU A 85 2.90 -0.98 8.82
N TYR A 86 4.02 -0.29 8.66
CA TYR A 86 5.14 -0.38 9.59
C TYR A 86 4.76 0.03 11.01
N VAL A 87 4.12 1.20 11.17
CA VAL A 87 3.70 1.71 12.47
C VAL A 87 2.71 0.76 13.17
N LEU A 88 1.71 0.29 12.44
CA LEU A 88 0.72 -0.65 12.97
C LEU A 88 1.38 -1.96 13.41
N ASN A 89 2.23 -2.53 12.58
CA ASN A 89 2.89 -3.81 12.87
C ASN A 89 3.92 -3.70 13.98
N THR A 90 4.61 -2.56 14.11
CA THR A 90 5.72 -2.41 15.06
C THR A 90 5.25 -1.95 16.43
N TYR A 91 4.31 -1.00 16.47
CA TYR A 91 3.93 -0.33 17.72
C TYR A 91 2.56 -0.74 18.24
N TYR A 92 1.71 -1.34 17.40
CA TYR A 92 0.31 -1.65 17.77
C TYR A 92 -0.06 -3.13 17.59
N SER A 93 0.88 -4.00 17.22
CA SER A 93 0.62 -5.43 16.97
C SER A 93 -0.04 -6.17 18.13
N ASP A 94 0.22 -5.74 19.36
CA ASP A 94 -0.29 -6.38 20.57
C ASP A 94 -1.60 -5.74 21.10
N THR A 95 -2.21 -4.84 20.33
CA THR A 95 -3.43 -4.15 20.73
C THR A 95 -4.68 -4.87 20.22
N PRO A 96 -5.80 -4.84 21.00
CA PRO A 96 -7.07 -5.41 20.54
C PRO A 96 -7.59 -4.77 19.26
N GLU A 97 -7.32 -3.47 19.08
CA GLU A 97 -7.69 -2.71 17.89
C GLU A 97 -6.95 -3.22 16.65
N TYR A 98 -5.66 -3.55 16.77
CA TYR A 98 -4.88 -4.14 15.69
C TYR A 98 -5.41 -5.54 15.35
N GLU A 99 -5.70 -6.36 16.34
CA GLU A 99 -6.29 -7.68 16.14
C GLU A 99 -7.63 -7.57 15.39
N ASP A 100 -8.50 -6.63 15.78
CA ASP A 100 -9.79 -6.40 15.12
C ASP A 100 -9.62 -5.90 13.67
N LEU A 101 -8.62 -5.05 13.38
CA LEU A 101 -8.31 -4.55 12.04
C LEU A 101 -7.74 -5.63 11.13
N THR A 102 -6.88 -6.49 11.66
CA THR A 102 -6.19 -7.53 10.89
C THR A 102 -6.93 -8.87 10.90
N HIS A 103 -7.93 -9.01 11.75
CA HIS A 103 -8.72 -10.22 11.87
C HIS A 103 -9.34 -10.61 10.52
N GLN A 104 -9.07 -11.84 10.11
CA GLN A 104 -9.60 -12.40 8.88
C GLN A 104 -10.82 -13.24 9.23
N ASP A 105 -12.01 -12.68 9.06
CA ASP A 105 -13.23 -13.45 9.19
C ASP A 105 -13.32 -14.50 8.09
N ASN A 106 -13.52 -15.75 8.50
CA ASN A 106 -13.86 -16.80 7.56
C ASN A 106 -15.34 -16.63 7.18
N VAL A 107 -15.60 -16.09 6.01
CA VAL A 107 -16.96 -15.93 5.51
C VAL A 107 -17.32 -17.13 4.64
N PRO A 108 -18.44 -17.81 4.89
CA PRO A 108 -18.87 -18.89 4.02
C PRO A 108 -19.05 -18.37 2.60
N THR A 109 -18.48 -19.09 1.64
CA THR A 109 -18.63 -18.72 0.22
C THR A 109 -20.07 -18.98 -0.22
N ASN A 110 -20.64 -18.06 -1.01
CA ASN A 110 -21.97 -18.23 -1.59
C ASN A 110 -22.05 -19.39 -2.63
N ILE A 111 -20.93 -20.04 -2.92
CA ILE A 111 -20.88 -21.25 -3.73
C ILE A 111 -21.06 -22.43 -2.77
N CYS A 112 -22.24 -22.56 -2.23
CA CYS A 112 -22.61 -23.71 -1.44
C CYS A 112 -23.30 -24.74 -2.33
N ILE A 113 -22.96 -26.00 -2.16
CA ILE A 113 -23.80 -27.07 -2.66
C ILE A 113 -25.17 -26.87 -2.00
N PRO A 114 -26.29 -26.84 -2.76
CA PRO A 114 -27.62 -26.71 -2.20
C PRO A 114 -27.83 -27.71 -1.06
N GLN A 115 -28.54 -27.29 -0.02
CA GLN A 115 -28.65 -28.05 1.22
C GLN A 115 -29.18 -29.45 0.99
N ASP A 116 -30.18 -29.60 0.12
CA ASP A 116 -30.78 -30.89 -0.27
C ASP A 116 -29.74 -31.84 -0.90
N LYS A 117 -28.87 -31.32 -1.76
CA LYS A 117 -27.78 -32.11 -2.35
C LYS A 117 -26.70 -32.44 -1.34
N ARG A 118 -26.43 -31.55 -0.42
CA ARG A 118 -25.45 -31.74 0.65
C ARG A 118 -25.91 -32.86 1.61
N GLU A 119 -27.18 -32.85 2.01
CA GLU A 119 -27.76 -33.85 2.90
C GLU A 119 -27.76 -35.24 2.22
N ARG A 120 -28.05 -35.31 0.92
CA ARG A 120 -27.96 -36.55 0.14
C ARG A 120 -26.53 -37.08 0.06
N LEU A 121 -25.58 -36.24 -0.26
CA LEU A 121 -24.16 -36.60 -0.29
C LEU A 121 -23.67 -37.05 1.10
N GLN A 122 -24.11 -36.38 2.15
CA GLN A 122 -23.79 -36.75 3.52
C GLN A 122 -24.33 -38.15 3.86
N ALA A 123 -25.56 -38.43 3.47
CA ALA A 123 -26.19 -39.73 3.73
C ALA A 123 -25.55 -40.87 2.93
N GLU A 124 -25.12 -40.59 1.69
CA GLU A 124 -24.53 -41.59 0.79
C GLU A 124 -23.05 -41.88 1.10
N LEU A 125 -22.31 -40.89 1.55
CA LEU A 125 -20.84 -40.95 1.67
C LEU A 125 -20.34 -40.95 3.12
N SER A 126 -21.19 -40.62 4.10
CA SER A 126 -20.70 -40.58 5.48
C SER A 126 -20.41 -41.99 5.99
N HIS A 127 -19.17 -42.20 6.38
CA HIS A 127 -18.70 -43.38 7.06
C HIS A 127 -18.29 -42.95 8.48
N ASP A 128 -18.73 -43.67 9.47
CA ASP A 128 -18.39 -43.40 10.89
C ASP A 128 -18.91 -42.07 11.47
N GLY A 129 -20.01 -41.52 10.92
CA GLY A 129 -20.63 -40.28 11.43
C GLY A 129 -19.82 -39.02 11.28
N LYS A 130 -18.75 -39.05 10.48
CA LYS A 130 -17.94 -37.85 10.15
C LYS A 130 -18.51 -37.11 8.98
N GLU A 131 -18.49 -35.78 9.06
CA GLU A 131 -18.82 -34.95 7.93
C GLU A 131 -17.76 -35.11 6.82
N ILE A 132 -18.24 -35.41 5.60
CA ILE A 132 -17.37 -35.66 4.42
C ILE A 132 -17.04 -34.40 3.61
N TYR A 133 -17.61 -33.30 3.97
CA TYR A 133 -17.32 -32.02 3.32
C TYR A 133 -16.88 -30.99 4.32
N THR A 134 -15.88 -30.23 3.90
CA THR A 134 -15.43 -29.06 4.66
C THR A 134 -16.08 -27.82 4.07
N VAL A 135 -16.65 -26.99 4.92
CA VAL A 135 -17.13 -25.68 4.49
C VAL A 135 -15.91 -24.84 4.16
N TYR A 136 -15.77 -24.48 2.87
CA TYR A 136 -14.72 -23.58 2.46
C TYR A 136 -15.12 -22.16 2.80
N TYR A 137 -14.32 -21.51 3.62
CA TYR A 137 -14.46 -20.09 3.92
C TYR A 137 -13.49 -19.30 3.05
N LYS A 138 -13.98 -18.28 2.40
CA LYS A 138 -13.11 -17.32 1.72
C LYS A 138 -12.65 -16.32 2.78
N ARG A 139 -11.34 -16.26 3.00
CA ARG A 139 -10.76 -15.19 3.83
C ARG A 139 -11.07 -13.85 3.17
N LYS A 140 -11.89 -13.05 3.84
CA LYS A 140 -12.15 -11.69 3.44
C LYS A 140 -11.27 -10.82 4.34
N LYS A 141 -10.28 -10.15 3.77
CA LYS A 141 -9.65 -9.05 4.49
C LYS A 141 -10.76 -8.04 4.79
N LYS A 142 -10.93 -7.64 6.04
CA LYS A 142 -11.70 -6.43 6.32
C LYS A 142 -11.02 -5.33 5.52
N HIS A 143 -11.68 -4.82 4.50
CA HIS A 143 -11.26 -3.54 3.93
C HIS A 143 -11.58 -2.50 5.00
N PHE A 144 -10.66 -1.62 5.27
CA PHE A 144 -10.98 -0.33 5.86
C PHE A 144 -12.11 0.23 4.98
N ASP A 145 -13.30 0.26 5.51
CA ASP A 145 -14.33 1.08 4.91
C ASP A 145 -13.77 2.49 5.00
N SER A 146 -13.48 3.04 3.83
CA SER A 146 -12.94 4.38 3.68
C SER A 146 -13.73 5.35 4.54
N ILE A 147 -13.04 5.92 5.52
CA ILE A 147 -13.50 7.10 6.25
C ILE A 147 -13.65 8.26 5.27
#